data_096f06e2632c70e59d35368acf183359
#
_entry.id   096f06e2632c70e59d35368acf183359
#
_cell.length_a   1.000
_cell.length_b   1.000
_cell.length_c   1.000
_cell.angle_alpha   90.00
_cell.angle_beta   90.00
_cell.angle_gamma   90.00
#
_symmetry.space_group_name_H-M   'P 1'
#
loop_
_entity.id
_entity.type
_entity.pdbx_description
1 polymer ?
#
loop_
_entity_poly.entity_id
_entity_poly.type
_entity_poly.pdbx_seq_one_letter_code
_entity_poly.pdbx_strand_id
1 'polypeptide(L)'
;LVALTVLTANAWADTRSHLEQAMHYSQAALYARDGKTLIEKAEDAKQQAALVSREKADGKHMEQGLQCLDNAIKEARAGNVEAARTASKDALDHFTRAAR
;
A
#
# COMPACT_ATOMS: atom_id res chain seq x y z
N LEU A 1 16.91 33.63 -3.20
CA LEU A 1 16.77 33.22 -3.32
C LEU A 1 16.11 32.49 -2.96
N VAL A 2 15.84 32.03 -2.80
CA VAL A 2 15.30 31.39 -2.66
C VAL A 2 14.56 30.59 -2.31
N ALA A 3 14.24 30.27 -2.25
CA ALA A 3 13.58 29.59 -2.10
C ALA A 3 13.25 28.72 -1.49
N LEU A 4 13.03 28.36 -1.08
CA LEU A 4 12.74 27.45 -0.62
C LEU A 4 11.91 27.09 0.08
N THR A 5 11.67 27.04 0.46
CA THR A 5 10.90 27.03 1.03
C THR A 5 9.91 26.29 1.13
N VAL A 6 9.46 26.06 0.91
CA VAL A 6 8.45 25.48 0.72
C VAL A 6 8.22 24.34 1.15
N LEU A 7 8.64 23.81 1.49
CA LEU A 7 8.44 22.71 1.84
C LEU A 7 7.62 22.42 2.77
N THR A 8 7.38 22.86 3.44
CA THR A 8 6.61 22.65 4.46
C THR A 8 5.46 22.03 4.11
N ALA A 9 5.38 21.94 3.20
CA ALA A 9 4.36 21.62 2.65
C ALA A 9 3.80 20.62 3.03
N ASN A 10 3.46 20.24 3.61
CA ASN A 10 2.54 19.39 3.41
C ASN A 10 2.90 18.02 3.66
N ALA A 11 3.25 17.69 4.90
CA ALA A 11 3.30 16.35 5.39
C ALA A 11 2.00 15.62 5.10
N TRP A 12 0.87 16.32 5.15
CA TRP A 12 -0.42 15.70 4.80
C TRP A 12 -0.49 15.37 3.32
N ALA A 13 -0.02 16.24 2.45
CA ALA A 13 -0.04 15.97 1.02
C ALA A 13 0.87 14.79 0.68
N ASP A 14 2.04 14.69 1.32
CA ASP A 14 2.94 13.56 1.10
C ASP A 14 2.32 12.27 1.61
N THR A 15 1.71 12.29 2.80
CA THR A 15 1.03 11.13 3.34
C THR A 15 -0.06 10.66 2.41
N ARG A 16 -0.86 11.60 1.90
CA ARG A 16 -1.95 11.25 1.00
C ARG A 16 -1.42 10.66 -0.30
N SER A 17 -0.35 11.23 -0.84
CA SER A 17 0.24 10.72 -2.07
C SER A 17 0.76 9.30 -1.89
N HIS A 18 1.47 9.04 -0.79
CA HIS A 18 1.97 7.69 -0.53
C HIS A 18 0.84 6.71 -0.28
N LEU A 19 -0.21 7.14 0.40
CA LEU A 19 -1.36 6.28 0.65
C LEU A 19 -2.08 5.93 -0.66
N GLU A 20 -2.26 6.92 -1.53
CA GLU A 20 -2.88 6.67 -2.82
C GLU A 20 -2.03 5.72 -3.66
N GLN A 21 -0.72 5.85 -3.60
CA GLN A 21 0.15 4.93 -4.32
C GLN A 21 0.10 3.52 -3.73
N ALA A 22 0.02 3.41 -2.40
CA ALA A 22 -0.14 2.10 -1.78
C ALA A 22 -1.43 1.44 -2.26
N MET A 23 -2.51 2.22 -2.37
CA MET A 23 -3.78 1.72 -2.88
C MET A 23 -3.66 1.30 -4.36
N HIS A 24 -2.99 2.13 -5.15
CA HIS A 24 -2.81 1.84 -6.57
C HIS A 24 -2.04 0.53 -6.77
N TYR A 25 -0.94 0.35 -6.04
CA TYR A 25 -0.15 -0.88 -6.17
C TYR A 25 -0.88 -2.10 -5.60
N SER A 26 -1.67 -1.92 -4.54
CA SER A 26 -2.49 -3.02 -4.03
C SER A 26 -3.52 -3.45 -5.06
N GLN A 27 -4.11 -2.51 -5.78
CA GLN A 27 -5.04 -2.82 -6.86
C GLN A 27 -4.30 -3.50 -8.01
N ALA A 28 -3.11 -3.05 -8.33
CA ALA A 28 -2.31 -3.69 -9.37
C ALA A 28 -1.97 -5.13 -8.99
N ALA A 29 -1.68 -5.38 -7.72
CA ALA A 29 -1.43 -6.73 -7.24
C ALA A 29 -2.69 -7.59 -7.37
N LEU A 30 -3.85 -7.03 -6.99
CA LEU A 30 -5.12 -7.75 -7.10
C LEU A 30 -5.39 -8.23 -8.52
N TYR A 31 -5.04 -7.40 -9.51
CA TYR A 31 -5.32 -7.72 -10.90
C TYR A 31 -4.12 -8.32 -11.64
N ALA A 32 -3.04 -8.63 -10.95
CA ALA A 32 -1.86 -9.22 -11.59
C ALA A 32 -2.19 -10.60 -12.14
N ARG A 33 -1.60 -10.92 -13.29
CA ARG A 33 -1.90 -12.17 -13.98
C ARG A 33 -1.18 -13.36 -13.39
N ASP A 34 -0.03 -13.14 -12.77
CA ASP A 34 0.77 -14.23 -12.23
C ASP A 34 1.33 -13.84 -10.87
N GLY A 35 1.85 -14.84 -10.18
CA GLY A 35 2.34 -14.63 -8.82
C GLY A 35 3.56 -13.73 -8.76
N LYS A 36 4.43 -13.79 -9.76
CA LYS A 36 5.61 -12.95 -9.78
C LYS A 36 5.25 -11.47 -9.84
N THR A 37 4.37 -11.12 -10.76
CA THR A 37 3.92 -9.74 -10.90
C THR A 37 3.16 -9.30 -9.64
N LEU A 38 2.34 -10.19 -9.09
CA LEU A 38 1.62 -9.88 -7.87
C LEU A 38 2.59 -9.55 -6.74
N ILE A 39 3.64 -10.34 -6.57
CA ILE A 39 4.65 -10.09 -5.53
C ILE A 39 5.30 -8.73 -5.74
N GLU A 40 5.67 -8.42 -6.99
CA GLU A 40 6.31 -7.14 -7.29
C GLU A 40 5.41 -5.97 -6.90
N LYS A 41 4.15 -6.04 -7.27
CA LYS A 41 3.21 -4.96 -6.97
C LYS A 41 2.90 -4.86 -5.49
N ALA A 42 2.78 -6.01 -4.83
CA ALA A 42 2.55 -6.01 -3.38
C ALA A 42 3.74 -5.42 -2.63
N GLU A 43 4.97 -5.69 -3.09
CA GLU A 43 6.14 -5.09 -2.47
C GLU A 43 6.22 -3.59 -2.73
N ASP A 44 5.85 -3.14 -3.93
CA ASP A 44 5.76 -1.72 -4.22
C ASP A 44 4.74 -1.05 -3.29
N ALA A 45 3.59 -1.70 -3.08
CA ALA A 45 2.58 -1.17 -2.17
C ALA A 45 3.10 -1.06 -0.74
N LYS A 46 3.86 -2.06 -0.29
CA LYS A 46 4.44 -2.03 1.04
C LYS A 46 5.40 -0.86 1.22
N GLN A 47 6.21 -0.60 0.20
CA GLN A 47 7.16 0.51 0.26
C GLN A 47 6.43 1.84 0.41
N GLN A 48 5.37 2.04 -0.35
CA GLN A 48 4.60 3.27 -0.24
C GLN A 48 3.88 3.36 1.08
N ALA A 49 3.29 2.26 1.55
CA ALA A 49 2.58 2.26 2.83
C ALA A 49 3.51 2.57 3.99
N ALA A 50 4.77 2.12 3.90
CA ALA A 50 5.74 2.39 4.95
C ALA A 50 6.08 3.88 5.07
N LEU A 51 5.83 4.66 4.02
CA LEU A 51 6.10 6.09 4.02
C LEU A 51 4.90 6.93 4.49
N VAL A 52 3.76 6.28 4.75
CA VAL A 52 2.57 6.98 5.21
C VAL A 52 2.71 7.35 6.68
N SER A 53 2.44 8.61 7.00
CA SER A 53 2.51 9.08 8.39
C SER A 53 1.36 8.49 9.20
N ARG A 54 1.68 7.79 10.27
CA ARG A 54 0.67 7.19 11.15
C ARG A 54 -0.08 8.23 11.96
N GLU A 55 0.44 9.45 11.99
CA GLU A 55 -0.24 10.56 12.65
C GLU A 55 -1.31 11.17 11.76
N LYS A 56 -1.21 10.96 10.46
CA LYS A 56 -2.11 11.58 9.49
C LYS A 56 -3.11 10.60 8.90
N ALA A 57 -2.89 9.31 9.07
CA ALA A 57 -3.78 8.29 8.59
C ALA A 57 -4.10 7.33 9.73
N ASP A 58 -5.16 6.54 9.59
CA ASP A 58 -5.54 5.59 10.61
C ASP A 58 -4.48 4.50 10.71
N GLY A 59 -3.67 4.55 11.77
CA GLY A 59 -2.55 3.63 11.94
C GLY A 59 -2.97 2.17 12.03
N LYS A 60 -4.14 1.90 12.62
CA LYS A 60 -4.62 0.53 12.72
C LYS A 60 -4.91 -0.05 11.34
N HIS A 61 -5.62 0.69 10.50
CA HIS A 61 -5.89 0.22 9.16
C HIS A 61 -4.62 0.16 8.30
N MET A 62 -3.66 1.05 8.53
CA MET A 62 -2.38 0.96 7.86
C MET A 62 -1.65 -0.33 8.19
N GLU A 63 -1.62 -0.69 9.47
CA GLU A 63 -0.98 -1.94 9.88
C GLU A 63 -1.68 -3.16 9.31
N GLN A 64 -3.01 -3.15 9.35
CA GLN A 64 -3.78 -4.26 8.79
C GLN A 64 -3.54 -4.39 7.28
N GLY A 65 -3.46 -3.26 6.58
CA GLY A 65 -3.14 -3.28 5.16
C GLY A 65 -1.77 -3.89 4.89
N LEU A 66 -0.77 -3.50 5.68
CA LEU A 66 0.57 -4.05 5.53
C LEU A 66 0.60 -5.56 5.81
N GLN A 67 -0.12 -6.01 6.84
CA GLN A 67 -0.21 -7.44 7.12
C GLN A 67 -0.85 -8.20 5.97
N CYS A 68 -1.87 -7.62 5.36
CA CYS A 68 -2.51 -8.24 4.20
C CYS A 68 -1.56 -8.33 3.02
N LEU A 69 -0.72 -7.31 2.80
CA LEU A 69 0.27 -7.38 1.73
C LEU A 69 1.33 -8.45 2.01
N ASP A 70 1.78 -8.57 3.26
CA ASP A 70 2.70 -9.64 3.61
C ASP A 70 2.07 -11.01 3.35
N ASN A 71 0.80 -11.16 3.68
CA ASN A 71 0.09 -12.40 3.41
C ASN A 71 -0.04 -12.65 1.91
N ALA A 72 -0.32 -11.61 1.13
CA ALA A 72 -0.40 -11.75 -0.32
C ALA A 72 0.91 -12.25 -0.90
N ILE A 73 2.02 -11.70 -0.45
CA ILE A 73 3.35 -12.11 -0.92
C ILE A 73 3.61 -13.57 -0.53
N LYS A 74 3.30 -13.92 0.71
CA LYS A 74 3.48 -15.28 1.19
C LYS A 74 2.68 -16.28 0.37
N GLU A 75 1.42 -15.98 0.13
CA GLU A 75 0.56 -16.88 -0.64
C GLU A 75 1.02 -16.99 -2.09
N ALA A 76 1.43 -15.88 -2.69
CA ALA A 76 1.90 -15.91 -4.07
C ALA A 76 3.19 -16.73 -4.20
N ARG A 77 4.09 -16.62 -3.22
CA ARG A 77 5.32 -17.42 -3.22
C ARG A 77 5.03 -18.91 -3.08
N ALA A 78 3.94 -19.25 -2.40
CA ALA A 78 3.52 -20.64 -2.25
C ALA A 78 2.74 -21.14 -3.46
N GLY A 79 2.51 -20.30 -4.46
CA GLY A 79 1.76 -20.68 -5.64
C GLY A 79 0.26 -20.51 -5.50
N ASN A 80 -0.21 -19.95 -4.40
CA ASN A 80 -1.64 -19.76 -4.13
C ASN A 80 -2.07 -18.38 -4.63
N VAL A 81 -2.16 -18.21 -5.95
CA VAL A 81 -2.40 -16.92 -6.56
C VAL A 81 -3.76 -16.35 -6.19
N GLU A 82 -4.78 -17.18 -6.10
CA GLU A 82 -6.12 -16.67 -5.74
C GLU A 82 -6.17 -16.19 -4.30
N ALA A 83 -5.55 -16.93 -3.38
CA ALA A 83 -5.46 -16.46 -2.00
C ALA A 83 -4.67 -15.16 -1.91
N ALA A 84 -3.63 -15.04 -2.74
CA ALA A 84 -2.84 -13.81 -2.79
C ALA A 84 -3.65 -12.64 -3.32
N ARG A 85 -4.51 -12.87 -4.30
CA ARG A 85 -5.40 -11.82 -4.81
C ARG A 85 -6.39 -11.36 -3.74
N THR A 86 -6.97 -12.32 -3.01
CA THR A 86 -7.87 -11.98 -1.92
C THR A 86 -7.18 -11.14 -0.86
N ALA A 87 -5.96 -11.51 -0.51
CA ALA A 87 -5.19 -10.73 0.47
C ALA A 87 -4.87 -9.33 -0.06
N SER A 88 -4.58 -9.20 -1.34
CA SER A 88 -4.32 -7.89 -1.96
C SER A 88 -5.58 -7.02 -1.93
N LYS A 89 -6.74 -7.63 -2.16
CA LYS A 89 -8.00 -6.89 -2.07
C LYS A 89 -8.25 -6.41 -0.65
N ASP A 90 -7.98 -7.26 0.33
CA ASP A 90 -8.14 -6.88 1.72
C ASP A 90 -7.20 -5.73 2.08
N ALA A 91 -5.96 -5.75 1.56
CA ALA A 91 -5.04 -4.66 1.78
C ALA A 91 -5.59 -3.35 1.20
N LEU A 92 -6.11 -3.41 -0.01
CA LEU A 92 -6.71 -2.22 -0.63
C LEU A 92 -7.85 -1.68 0.22
N ASP A 93 -8.71 -2.56 0.73
CA ASP A 93 -9.82 -2.15 1.58
C ASP A 93 -9.34 -1.45 2.85
N HIS A 94 -8.30 -1.98 3.49
CA HIS A 94 -7.76 -1.35 4.71
C HIS A 94 -7.12 0.00 4.39
N PHE A 95 -6.36 0.11 3.30
CA PHE A 95 -5.77 1.39 2.94
C PHE A 95 -6.85 2.41 2.57
N THR A 96 -7.92 1.97 1.93
CA THR A 96 -9.05 2.85 1.62
C THR A 96 -9.67 3.40 2.90
N ARG A 97 -9.83 2.55 3.91
CA ARG A 97 -10.35 2.99 5.20
C ARG A 97 -9.40 3.92 5.91
N ALA A 98 -8.10 3.67 5.78
CA ALA A 98 -7.10 4.55 6.39
C ALA A 98 -7.14 5.95 5.77
N ALA A 99 -7.59 6.06 4.53
CA ALA A 99 -7.62 7.33 3.82
C ALA A 99 -8.81 8.21 4.21
N ARG A 100 -9.76 7.70 4.96
CA ARG A 100 -10.97 8.46 5.32
C ARG A 100 -10.77 9.45 6.48
#